data_0153e24efdc8bdf62ddff9679a586a82
#
_entry.id   0153e24efdc8bdf62ddff9679a586a82
#
_cell.length_a   1.000
_cell.length_b   1.000
_cell.length_c   1.000
_cell.angle_alpha   90.00
_cell.angle_beta   90.00
_cell.angle_gamma   90.00
#
_symmetry.space_group_name_H-M   'P 1'
#
loop_
_entity.id
_entity.type
_entity.pdbx_description
1 polymer ?
#
loop_
_entity_poly.entity_id
_entity_poly.type
_entity_poly.pdbx_seq_one_letter_code
_entity_poly.pdbx_strand_id
1 'polypeptide(L)'
;MSHSLFLFDDAVARSWEPFSLTRPGGELLYGALLLRERGEWYWGTPCSGHLTSDTLSGFSEPGSPPTVALEELPSDRVRIFQSSRVAILGSPPPELQGFVDAEHSNRKSVTLLVEGEVAGWVIPSGGANPTPEAILDPEVLPKSTVVELDGAILGAPWDLMAGNANQLRNDIPRFFPGYAVDELPGCHILGNELVSLGSGVEVEPGSVFDATEGPIRLSDGVVVRSHTRLAGPAFIGEDSTVLGLSLIHI
;
A
#
# COMPACT_ATOMS: atom_id res chain seq x y z
N MET A 1 5.35 5.70 22.46
CA MET A 1 4.99 7.02 21.91
C MET A 1 3.99 6.79 20.80
N SER A 2 2.86 7.47 20.79
CA SER A 2 1.83 7.21 19.79
C SER A 2 1.81 8.35 18.78
N HIS A 3 2.19 8.09 17.57
CA HIS A 3 1.82 8.89 16.41
C HIS A 3 0.59 8.29 15.74
N SER A 4 -0.14 9.09 14.99
CA SER A 4 -1.32 8.65 14.23
C SER A 4 -1.08 8.86 12.75
N LEU A 5 -1.38 7.84 11.95
CA LEU A 5 -1.37 7.90 10.49
C LEU A 5 -2.78 8.15 9.97
N PHE A 6 -2.92 9.11 9.08
CA PHE A 6 -4.15 9.39 8.34
C PHE A 6 -3.85 9.40 6.86
N LEU A 7 -4.65 8.70 6.08
CA LEU A 7 -4.60 8.81 4.63
C LEU A 7 -5.64 9.81 4.15
N PHE A 8 -5.26 10.63 3.17
CA PHE A 8 -6.21 11.59 2.60
C PHE A 8 -6.35 11.43 1.09
N ASP A 9 -7.57 11.60 0.61
CA ASP A 9 -7.91 11.67 -0.79
C ASP A 9 -7.88 13.13 -1.23
N ASP A 10 -6.88 13.48 -2.05
CA ASP A 10 -6.82 14.78 -2.71
C ASP A 10 -7.84 14.86 -3.88
N ALA A 11 -7.89 16.00 -4.57
CA ALA A 11 -8.82 16.18 -5.67
C ALA A 11 -8.62 15.14 -6.80
N VAL A 12 -7.37 14.70 -7.02
CA VAL A 12 -7.06 13.68 -8.02
C VAL A 12 -7.61 12.32 -7.60
N ALA A 13 -7.32 11.86 -6.37
CA ALA A 13 -7.85 10.60 -5.85
C ALA A 13 -9.40 10.59 -5.86
N ARG A 14 -10.03 11.70 -5.49
CA ARG A 14 -11.50 11.83 -5.51
C ARG A 14 -12.09 11.77 -6.91
N SER A 15 -11.30 12.06 -7.95
CA SER A 15 -11.73 11.96 -9.35
C SER A 15 -11.63 10.53 -9.93
N TRP A 16 -11.13 9.55 -9.19
CA TRP A 16 -10.92 8.17 -9.67
C TRP A 16 -12.22 7.35 -9.70
N GLU A 17 -13.23 7.88 -10.38
CA GLU A 17 -14.46 7.12 -10.60
C GLU A 17 -14.23 5.89 -11.49
N PRO A 18 -14.90 4.77 -11.23
CA PRO A 18 -15.94 4.53 -10.19
C PRO A 18 -15.39 4.16 -8.81
N PHE A 19 -14.09 4.01 -8.63
CA PHE A 19 -13.49 3.53 -7.37
C PHE A 19 -13.78 4.51 -6.21
N SER A 20 -13.56 5.81 -6.43
CA SER A 20 -13.78 6.87 -5.44
C SER A 20 -15.24 7.04 -5.00
N LEU A 21 -16.19 6.36 -5.67
CA LEU A 21 -17.60 6.32 -5.26
C LEU A 21 -17.89 5.20 -4.26
N THR A 22 -17.00 4.24 -4.12
CA THR A 22 -17.24 3.02 -3.34
C THR A 22 -16.31 2.87 -2.15
N ARG A 23 -15.10 3.43 -2.21
CA ARG A 23 -14.09 3.32 -1.16
C ARG A 23 -13.06 4.44 -1.21
N PRO A 24 -12.39 4.75 -0.07
CA PRO A 24 -11.22 5.63 -0.04
C PRO A 24 -10.09 5.10 -0.93
N GLY A 25 -9.31 6.01 -1.53
CA GLY A 25 -8.18 5.64 -2.37
C GLY A 25 -7.15 4.74 -1.68
N GLY A 26 -6.96 4.91 -0.38
CA GLY A 26 -6.09 4.06 0.43
C GLY A 26 -6.48 2.57 0.47
N GLU A 27 -7.74 2.25 0.19
CA GLU A 27 -8.27 0.87 0.15
C GLU A 27 -8.21 0.25 -1.26
N LEU A 28 -7.43 0.85 -2.17
CA LEU A 28 -7.16 0.27 -3.48
C LEU A 28 -5.89 -0.58 -3.44
N LEU A 29 -5.95 -1.73 -4.10
CA LEU A 29 -4.84 -2.66 -4.21
C LEU A 29 -3.84 -2.17 -5.26
N TYR A 30 -2.55 -2.16 -4.89
CA TYR A 30 -1.45 -1.89 -5.81
C TYR A 30 -0.28 -2.85 -5.52
N GLY A 31 0.05 -3.71 -6.45
CA GLY A 31 0.93 -4.85 -6.17
C GLY A 31 0.24 -5.86 -5.24
N ALA A 32 0.92 -6.25 -4.18
CA ALA A 32 0.42 -7.24 -3.21
C ALA A 32 -0.20 -6.62 -1.95
N LEU A 33 -0.25 -5.29 -1.84
CA LEU A 33 -0.74 -4.57 -0.66
C LEU A 33 -1.72 -3.46 -1.05
N LEU A 34 -2.65 -3.14 -0.16
CA LEU A 34 -3.41 -1.90 -0.24
C LEU A 34 -2.48 -0.69 -0.11
N LEU A 35 -2.83 0.44 -0.73
CA LEU A 35 -2.04 1.67 -0.59
C LEU A 35 -1.93 2.11 0.87
N ARG A 36 -2.98 1.87 1.68
CA ARG A 36 -2.97 2.07 3.13
C ARG A 36 -1.94 1.18 3.83
N GLU A 37 -1.93 -0.11 3.54
CA GLU A 37 -1.04 -1.07 4.19
C GLU A 37 0.43 -0.74 3.95
N ARG A 38 0.76 -0.16 2.78
CA ARG A 38 2.11 0.36 2.50
C ARG A 38 2.50 1.47 3.46
N GLY A 39 1.58 2.42 3.71
CA GLY A 39 1.78 3.48 4.67
C GLY A 39 1.94 2.93 6.08
N GLU A 40 1.10 2.00 6.50
CA GLU A 40 1.18 1.34 7.81
C GLU A 40 2.53 0.63 8.00
N TRP A 41 2.98 -0.09 6.99
CA TRP A 41 4.28 -0.74 6.99
C TRP A 41 5.43 0.26 7.07
N TYR A 42 5.37 1.32 6.28
CA TYR A 42 6.41 2.34 6.24
C TYR A 42 6.55 3.08 7.57
N TRP A 43 5.45 3.50 8.14
CA TRP A 43 5.41 4.29 9.38
C TRP A 43 5.42 3.44 10.66
N GLY A 44 5.26 2.12 10.54
CA GLY A 44 5.21 1.21 11.68
C GLY A 44 4.00 1.45 12.59
N THR A 45 2.90 1.98 12.06
CA THR A 45 1.69 2.29 12.82
C THR A 45 0.44 2.04 11.98
N PRO A 46 -0.64 1.48 12.57
CA PRO A 46 -1.91 1.34 11.87
C PRO A 46 -2.48 2.69 11.44
N CYS A 47 -3.18 2.71 10.32
CA CYS A 47 -3.92 3.88 9.88
C CYS A 47 -5.08 4.16 10.86
N SER A 48 -5.17 5.40 11.32
CA SER A 48 -6.19 5.84 12.27
C SER A 48 -7.47 6.30 11.59
N GLY A 49 -7.43 6.59 10.29
CA GLY A 49 -8.61 7.00 9.54
C GLY A 49 -8.31 7.53 8.14
N HIS A 50 -9.36 7.56 7.33
CA HIS A 50 -9.36 8.12 5.98
C HIS A 50 -10.04 9.50 5.97
N LEU A 51 -9.35 10.49 5.43
CA LEU A 51 -9.89 11.80 5.09
C LEU A 51 -10.30 11.77 3.62
N THR A 52 -11.57 11.54 3.35
CA THR A 52 -12.11 11.31 2.01
C THR A 52 -13.32 12.21 1.71
N SER A 53 -14.07 11.91 0.66
CA SER A 53 -15.30 12.66 0.35
C SER A 53 -16.43 12.32 1.32
N ASP A 54 -17.33 13.27 1.55
CA ASP A 54 -18.51 13.09 2.42
C ASP A 54 -19.42 11.94 1.96
N THR A 55 -19.39 11.61 0.67
CA THR A 55 -20.15 10.49 0.10
C THR A 55 -19.72 9.14 0.67
N LEU A 56 -18.50 9.05 1.20
CA LEU A 56 -17.93 7.84 1.82
C LEU A 56 -18.00 7.88 3.36
N SER A 57 -18.72 8.82 3.98
CA SER A 57 -18.80 8.94 5.45
C SER A 57 -19.32 7.68 6.15
N GLY A 58 -20.05 6.82 5.44
CA GLY A 58 -20.52 5.52 5.94
C GLY A 58 -19.69 4.32 5.51
N PHE A 59 -18.52 4.54 4.92
CA PHE A 59 -17.67 3.45 4.45
C PHE A 59 -17.22 2.55 5.60
N SER A 60 -17.41 1.23 5.43
CA SER A 60 -16.98 0.20 6.39
C SER A 60 -16.71 -1.11 5.66
N GLU A 61 -15.48 -1.57 5.72
CA GLU A 61 -15.06 -2.90 5.25
C GLU A 61 -14.25 -3.59 6.36
N PRO A 62 -14.22 -4.93 6.41
CA PRO A 62 -13.40 -5.65 7.38
C PRO A 62 -11.92 -5.27 7.28
N GLY A 63 -11.32 -4.87 8.40
CA GLY A 63 -9.91 -4.46 8.47
C GLY A 63 -9.63 -3.03 7.99
N SER A 64 -10.60 -2.31 7.43
CA SER A 64 -10.44 -0.91 7.06
C SER A 64 -10.62 0.02 8.27
N PRO A 65 -9.79 1.07 8.41
CA PRO A 65 -10.01 2.13 9.37
C PRO A 65 -11.25 2.97 9.00
N PRO A 66 -11.83 3.71 9.95
CA PRO A 66 -12.98 4.56 9.68
C PRO A 66 -12.63 5.74 8.78
N THR A 67 -13.65 6.32 8.15
CA THR A 67 -13.56 7.68 7.62
C THR A 67 -13.69 8.68 8.77
N VAL A 68 -12.90 9.74 8.74
CA VAL A 68 -12.82 10.74 9.82
C VAL A 68 -12.92 12.15 9.27
N ALA A 69 -13.46 13.07 10.05
CA ALA A 69 -13.45 14.49 9.73
C ALA A 69 -12.21 15.19 10.29
N LEU A 70 -11.76 16.26 9.62
CA LEU A 70 -10.55 17.01 10.03
C LEU A 70 -10.69 17.60 11.45
N GLU A 71 -11.91 17.98 11.83
CA GLU A 71 -12.22 18.60 13.12
C GLU A 71 -12.12 17.61 14.28
N GLU A 72 -12.24 16.31 13.99
CA GLU A 72 -12.21 15.24 14.98
C GLU A 72 -10.80 14.71 15.27
N LEU A 73 -9.80 15.20 14.53
CA LEU A 73 -8.45 14.68 14.63
C LEU A 73 -7.77 15.11 15.94
N PRO A 74 -7.04 14.20 16.61
CA PRO A 74 -6.32 14.53 17.84
C PRO A 74 -5.21 15.55 17.55
N SER A 75 -5.01 16.50 18.45
CA SER A 75 -3.90 17.46 18.38
C SER A 75 -2.78 17.18 19.38
N ASP A 76 -2.98 16.22 20.28
CA ASP A 76 -2.12 15.91 21.41
C ASP A 76 -0.93 15.00 21.08
N ARG A 77 -0.78 14.62 19.81
CA ARG A 77 0.27 13.71 19.33
C ARG A 77 0.79 14.08 17.95
N VAL A 78 1.88 13.46 17.53
CA VAL A 78 2.38 13.57 16.16
C VAL A 78 1.36 12.94 15.20
N ARG A 79 1.06 13.63 14.11
CA ARG A 79 0.15 13.16 13.05
C ARG A 79 0.86 13.12 11.73
N ILE A 80 0.72 12.01 11.04
CA ILE A 80 1.22 11.78 9.70
C ILE A 80 0.03 11.81 8.77
N PHE A 81 0.06 12.70 7.80
CA PHE A 81 -0.91 12.78 6.73
C PHE A 81 -0.24 12.32 5.45
N GLN A 82 -0.70 11.24 4.87
CA GLN A 82 -0.17 10.67 3.64
C GLN A 82 -1.25 10.67 2.56
N SER A 83 -0.94 11.15 1.36
CA SER A 83 -1.85 11.02 0.23
C SER A 83 -2.09 9.55 -0.09
N SER A 84 -3.35 9.20 -0.29
CA SER A 84 -3.78 7.85 -0.65
C SER A 84 -3.27 7.40 -2.03
N ARG A 85 -2.81 8.34 -2.87
CA ARG A 85 -2.20 8.05 -4.18
C ARG A 85 -0.73 7.64 -4.11
N VAL A 86 -0.14 7.68 -2.92
CA VAL A 86 1.29 7.42 -2.75
C VAL A 86 1.55 5.95 -2.49
N ALA A 87 2.21 5.30 -3.42
CA ALA A 87 2.83 3.99 -3.23
C ALA A 87 4.24 4.16 -2.67
N ILE A 88 4.32 4.33 -1.35
CA ILE A 88 5.59 4.56 -0.66
C ILE A 88 6.46 3.31 -0.63
N LEU A 89 7.78 3.48 -0.80
CA LEU A 89 8.78 2.41 -0.79
C LEU A 89 9.84 2.65 0.30
N GLY A 90 10.64 1.66 0.56
CA GLY A 90 11.77 1.80 1.50
C GLY A 90 11.36 1.86 2.97
N SER A 91 12.10 2.63 3.74
CA SER A 91 11.88 2.90 5.17
C SER A 91 12.12 4.39 5.42
N PRO A 92 11.49 4.98 6.45
CA PRO A 92 11.69 6.38 6.76
C PRO A 92 13.18 6.69 6.98
N PRO A 93 13.71 7.77 6.42
CA PRO A 93 15.08 8.17 6.70
C PRO A 93 15.22 8.47 8.22
N PRO A 94 16.43 8.26 8.81
CA PRO A 94 16.63 8.40 10.26
C PRO A 94 16.21 9.76 10.82
N GLU A 95 16.36 10.83 10.05
CA GLU A 95 15.96 12.19 10.42
C GLU A 95 14.44 12.30 10.59
N LEU A 96 13.69 11.68 9.70
CA LEU A 96 12.23 11.64 9.74
C LEU A 96 11.73 10.72 10.86
N GLN A 97 12.36 9.56 11.04
CA GLN A 97 12.08 8.66 12.15
C GLN A 97 12.30 9.39 13.48
N GLY A 98 13.44 10.07 13.66
CA GLY A 98 13.71 10.88 14.83
C GLY A 98 12.75 12.05 15.04
N PHE A 99 12.09 12.53 13.97
CA PHE A 99 11.03 13.53 14.07
C PHE A 99 9.73 12.92 14.59
N VAL A 100 9.35 11.75 14.07
CA VAL A 100 8.12 11.04 14.46
C VAL A 100 8.20 10.54 15.91
N ASP A 101 9.38 10.09 16.34
CA ASP A 101 9.61 9.53 17.70
C ASP A 101 9.77 10.60 18.79
N ALA A 102 9.95 11.87 18.43
CA ALA A 102 10.22 12.93 19.40
C ALA A 102 8.95 13.56 19.97
N GLU A 103 8.84 13.59 21.29
CA GLU A 103 7.74 14.21 22.06
C GLU A 103 7.69 15.75 22.05
N HIS A 104 8.57 16.43 21.32
CA HIS A 104 8.76 17.87 21.51
C HIS A 104 7.86 18.72 20.61
N SER A 105 7.01 19.52 21.24
CA SER A 105 6.03 20.44 20.65
C SER A 105 6.61 21.68 19.93
N ASN A 106 7.92 21.85 19.87
CA ASN A 106 8.56 23.06 19.29
C ASN A 106 9.09 22.84 17.86
N ARG A 107 8.76 21.73 17.20
CA ARG A 107 9.22 21.45 15.83
C ARG A 107 8.24 22.03 14.80
N LYS A 108 8.77 22.47 13.67
CA LYS A 108 7.97 22.84 12.51
C LYS A 108 7.48 21.57 11.82
N SER A 109 6.33 21.65 11.16
CA SER A 109 5.85 20.55 10.31
C SER A 109 6.87 20.19 9.22
N VAL A 110 6.86 18.93 8.80
CA VAL A 110 7.67 18.44 7.68
C VAL A 110 6.74 18.19 6.49
N THR A 111 7.14 18.67 5.32
CA THR A 111 6.48 18.35 4.04
C THR A 111 7.17 17.15 3.44
N LEU A 112 6.39 16.14 3.12
CA LEU A 112 6.84 14.91 2.47
C LEU A 112 6.67 15.05 0.96
N LEU A 113 7.70 14.76 0.20
CA LEU A 113 7.62 14.70 -1.25
C LEU A 113 7.86 13.29 -1.75
N VAL A 114 7.27 12.96 -2.87
CA VAL A 114 7.58 11.79 -3.71
C VAL A 114 7.60 12.29 -5.14
N GLU A 115 8.66 12.01 -5.88
CA GLU A 115 8.85 12.49 -7.27
C GLU A 115 8.72 14.03 -7.40
N GLY A 116 9.05 14.76 -6.32
CA GLY A 116 8.98 16.23 -6.26
C GLY A 116 7.58 16.81 -6.00
N GLU A 117 6.53 15.98 -5.94
CA GLU A 117 5.16 16.38 -5.59
C GLU A 117 4.88 16.17 -4.10
N VAL A 118 3.94 16.95 -3.54
CA VAL A 118 3.57 16.81 -2.12
C VAL A 118 2.82 15.51 -1.87
N ALA A 119 3.48 14.60 -1.15
CA ALA A 119 2.96 13.31 -0.73
C ALA A 119 2.23 13.37 0.62
N GLY A 120 2.43 14.46 1.37
CA GLY A 120 1.80 14.64 2.67
C GLY A 120 2.62 15.46 3.66
N TRP A 121 2.31 15.28 4.95
CA TRP A 121 2.95 16.07 6.02
C TRP A 121 3.12 15.23 7.30
N VAL A 122 4.17 15.56 8.05
CA VAL A 122 4.29 15.15 9.46
C VAL A 122 4.11 16.40 10.33
N ILE A 123 3.08 16.42 11.15
CA ILE A 123 2.70 17.53 12.00
C ILE A 123 2.99 17.17 13.46
N PRO A 124 3.79 17.98 14.19
CA PRO A 124 4.10 17.72 15.57
C PRO A 124 2.88 17.88 16.49
N SER A 125 2.96 17.34 17.70
CA SER A 125 1.96 17.58 18.75
C SER A 125 1.74 19.09 18.95
N GLY A 126 0.48 19.51 19.05
CA GLY A 126 0.08 20.92 19.17
C GLY A 126 0.12 21.73 17.88
N GLY A 127 0.64 21.18 16.77
CA GLY A 127 0.61 21.84 15.46
C GLY A 127 -0.82 21.89 14.89
N ALA A 128 -1.10 22.84 14.00
CA ALA A 128 -2.40 22.91 13.31
C ALA A 128 -2.56 21.79 12.27
N ASN A 129 -3.76 21.23 12.17
CA ASN A 129 -4.09 20.29 11.10
C ASN A 129 -4.08 20.99 9.73
N PRO A 130 -3.89 20.24 8.61
CA PRO A 130 -4.09 20.76 7.28
C PRO A 130 -5.49 21.36 7.13
N THR A 131 -5.66 22.37 6.29
CA THR A 131 -6.98 22.89 5.96
C THR A 131 -7.70 21.98 4.96
N PRO A 132 -9.04 22.06 4.81
CA PRO A 132 -9.74 21.33 3.77
C PRO A 132 -9.20 21.60 2.36
N GLU A 133 -8.80 22.83 2.08
CA GLU A 133 -8.17 23.20 0.81
C GLU A 133 -6.84 22.46 0.60
N ALA A 134 -6.02 22.36 1.66
CA ALA A 134 -4.74 21.65 1.59
C ALA A 134 -4.91 20.12 1.43
N ILE A 135 -5.99 19.55 1.92
CA ILE A 135 -6.31 18.14 1.66
C ILE A 135 -6.66 17.93 0.18
N LEU A 136 -7.40 18.88 -0.43
CA LEU A 136 -7.78 18.78 -1.84
C LEU A 136 -6.62 19.13 -2.79
N ASP A 137 -5.83 20.12 -2.44
CA ASP A 137 -4.64 20.56 -3.19
C ASP A 137 -3.44 20.67 -2.24
N PRO A 138 -2.64 19.62 -2.11
CA PRO A 138 -1.49 19.62 -1.20
C PRO A 138 -0.42 20.67 -1.48
N GLU A 139 -0.36 21.21 -2.69
CA GLU A 139 0.62 22.22 -3.07
C GLU A 139 0.30 23.63 -2.52
N VAL A 140 -0.91 23.86 -2.01
CA VAL A 140 -1.33 25.15 -1.43
C VAL A 140 -0.57 25.48 -0.15
N LEU A 141 -0.17 24.48 0.65
CA LEU A 141 0.58 24.72 1.87
C LEU A 141 2.03 25.10 1.60
N PRO A 142 2.56 26.13 2.28
CA PRO A 142 3.97 26.48 2.16
C PRO A 142 4.86 25.31 2.62
N LYS A 143 5.77 24.89 1.76
CA LYS A 143 6.77 23.87 2.08
C LYS A 143 7.72 24.43 3.15
N SER A 144 7.76 23.80 4.34
CA SER A 144 8.63 24.21 5.44
C SER A 144 9.94 23.42 5.43
N THR A 145 10.03 22.36 6.20
CA THR A 145 11.10 21.37 6.10
C THR A 145 10.67 20.30 5.11
N VAL A 146 11.46 20.05 4.09
CA VAL A 146 11.12 19.11 3.02
C VAL A 146 11.94 17.84 3.18
N VAL A 147 11.29 16.69 3.04
CA VAL A 147 11.92 15.37 2.99
C VAL A 147 11.41 14.64 1.76
N GLU A 148 12.31 14.26 0.87
CA GLU A 148 12.00 13.42 -0.29
C GLU A 148 11.95 11.96 0.15
N LEU A 149 10.91 11.23 -0.28
CA LEU A 149 10.68 9.83 0.03
C LEU A 149 10.72 8.99 -1.24
N ASP A 150 11.18 7.75 -1.12
CA ASP A 150 11.11 6.80 -2.22
C ASP A 150 9.67 6.31 -2.40
N GLY A 151 9.22 6.28 -3.64
CA GLY A 151 7.86 5.83 -3.98
C GLY A 151 7.43 6.26 -5.35
N ALA A 152 6.15 6.09 -5.63
CA ALA A 152 5.49 6.59 -6.83
C ALA A 152 4.19 7.30 -6.46
N ILE A 153 3.86 8.37 -7.17
CA ILE A 153 2.56 9.03 -7.11
C ILE A 153 1.70 8.57 -8.27
N LEU A 154 0.56 7.97 -7.95
CA LEU A 154 -0.40 7.51 -8.94
C LEU A 154 -1.25 8.71 -9.42
N GLY A 155 -1.20 9.00 -10.71
CA GLY A 155 -1.93 10.10 -11.32
C GLY A 155 -3.36 9.73 -11.72
N ALA A 156 -3.61 8.44 -11.96
CA ALA A 156 -4.88 7.95 -12.49
C ALA A 156 -5.13 6.48 -12.10
N PRO A 157 -6.40 6.03 -12.11
CA PRO A 157 -6.72 4.65 -11.71
C PRO A 157 -6.06 3.57 -12.57
N TRP A 158 -5.75 3.84 -13.83
CA TRP A 158 -5.03 2.89 -14.69
C TRP A 158 -3.55 2.70 -14.32
N ASP A 159 -2.96 3.61 -13.54
CA ASP A 159 -1.59 3.47 -13.03
C ASP A 159 -1.49 2.29 -12.05
N LEU A 160 -2.59 1.97 -11.36
CA LEU A 160 -2.69 0.77 -10.53
C LEU A 160 -2.43 -0.50 -11.36
N MET A 161 -2.92 -0.54 -12.60
CA MET A 161 -2.70 -1.68 -13.50
C MET A 161 -1.34 -1.60 -14.19
N ALA A 162 -0.98 -0.43 -14.72
CA ALA A 162 0.25 -0.24 -15.48
C ALA A 162 1.51 -0.51 -14.63
N GLY A 163 1.49 -0.09 -13.37
CA GLY A 163 2.60 -0.30 -12.42
C GLY A 163 2.58 -1.64 -11.69
N ASN A 164 1.47 -2.40 -11.75
CA ASN A 164 1.23 -3.57 -10.90
C ASN A 164 2.35 -4.62 -10.97
N ALA A 165 2.78 -4.99 -12.16
CA ALA A 165 3.80 -6.01 -12.33
C ALA A 165 5.15 -5.60 -11.68
N ASN A 166 5.56 -4.34 -11.84
CA ASN A 166 6.77 -3.83 -11.20
C ASN A 166 6.61 -3.77 -9.67
N GLN A 167 5.41 -3.40 -9.21
CA GLN A 167 5.14 -3.34 -7.79
C GLN A 167 5.17 -4.73 -7.16
N LEU A 168 4.60 -5.76 -7.80
CA LEU A 168 4.67 -7.15 -7.35
C LEU A 168 6.11 -7.68 -7.26
N ARG A 169 6.99 -7.29 -8.21
CA ARG A 169 8.42 -7.65 -8.13
C ARG A 169 9.11 -7.09 -6.89
N ASN A 170 8.68 -5.93 -6.43
CA ASN A 170 9.20 -5.30 -5.20
C ASN A 170 8.56 -5.88 -3.94
N ASP A 171 7.24 -6.09 -3.97
CA ASP A 171 6.46 -6.47 -2.79
C ASP A 171 6.70 -7.91 -2.34
N ILE A 172 6.67 -8.85 -3.29
CA ILE A 172 6.71 -10.27 -2.95
C ILE A 172 7.97 -10.63 -2.18
N PRO A 173 9.19 -10.30 -2.65
CA PRO A 173 10.41 -10.62 -1.90
C PRO A 173 10.50 -9.89 -0.55
N ARG A 174 9.91 -8.71 -0.44
CA ARG A 174 10.02 -7.86 0.73
C ARG A 174 9.04 -8.23 1.84
N PHE A 175 7.77 -8.41 1.48
CA PHE A 175 6.69 -8.58 2.45
C PHE A 175 6.23 -10.03 2.59
N PHE A 176 6.47 -10.84 1.56
CA PHE A 176 6.00 -12.22 1.48
C PHE A 176 7.11 -13.21 1.15
N PRO A 177 8.28 -13.18 1.83
CA PRO A 177 9.35 -14.13 1.53
C PRO A 177 8.93 -15.58 1.76
N GLY A 178 8.01 -15.83 2.69
CA GLY A 178 7.39 -17.14 2.95
C GLY A 178 8.36 -18.31 2.98
N TYR A 179 7.87 -19.48 2.61
CA TYR A 179 8.71 -20.63 2.29
C TYR A 179 9.07 -20.56 0.81
N ALA A 180 10.31 -20.15 0.53
CA ALA A 180 10.86 -20.24 -0.83
C ALA A 180 10.97 -21.70 -1.25
N VAL A 181 10.53 -22.03 -2.45
CA VAL A 181 10.59 -23.38 -3.00
C VAL A 181 11.27 -23.40 -4.35
N ASP A 182 12.25 -24.27 -4.48
CA ASP A 182 12.95 -24.56 -5.74
C ASP A 182 12.32 -25.74 -6.47
N GLU A 183 11.61 -26.61 -5.74
CA GLU A 183 10.94 -27.79 -6.26
C GLU A 183 9.58 -27.99 -5.61
N LEU A 184 8.61 -28.43 -6.42
CA LEU A 184 7.28 -28.86 -5.96
C LEU A 184 6.98 -30.25 -6.55
N PRO A 185 6.55 -31.22 -5.72
CA PRO A 185 6.33 -32.58 -6.18
C PRO A 185 5.36 -32.66 -7.36
N GLY A 186 5.84 -33.22 -8.47
CA GLY A 186 5.02 -33.38 -9.68
C GLY A 186 4.71 -32.09 -10.46
N CYS A 187 5.34 -30.99 -10.13
CA CYS A 187 5.18 -29.68 -10.79
C CYS A 187 6.49 -29.25 -11.44
N HIS A 188 6.44 -28.22 -12.27
CA HIS A 188 7.60 -27.61 -12.87
C HIS A 188 7.71 -26.15 -12.43
N ILE A 189 8.92 -25.74 -11.99
CA ILE A 189 9.29 -24.35 -11.73
C ILE A 189 10.27 -23.94 -12.83
N LEU A 190 9.94 -22.85 -13.53
CA LEU A 190 10.76 -22.27 -14.58
C LEU A 190 11.24 -20.89 -14.11
N GLY A 191 12.50 -20.55 -14.47
CA GLY A 191 13.11 -19.29 -14.05
C GLY A 191 13.83 -19.40 -12.71
N ASN A 192 14.38 -18.28 -12.26
CA ASN A 192 15.19 -18.18 -11.04
C ASN A 192 14.61 -17.19 -10.01
N GLU A 193 13.47 -16.59 -10.33
CA GLU A 193 12.80 -15.67 -9.41
C GLU A 193 12.09 -16.44 -8.29
N LEU A 194 11.79 -15.74 -7.21
CA LEU A 194 11.21 -16.32 -6.01
C LEU A 194 9.83 -16.94 -6.28
N VAL A 195 9.68 -18.21 -5.96
CA VAL A 195 8.37 -18.85 -5.76
C VAL A 195 8.22 -19.08 -4.26
N SER A 196 7.24 -18.43 -3.64
CA SER A 196 7.02 -18.52 -2.19
C SER A 196 5.61 -18.97 -1.85
N LEU A 197 5.52 -19.81 -0.83
CA LEU A 197 4.27 -20.39 -0.37
C LEU A 197 3.91 -19.91 1.03
N GLY A 198 2.64 -19.71 1.27
CA GLY A 198 2.06 -19.54 2.59
C GLY A 198 1.79 -20.86 3.29
N SER A 199 1.18 -20.78 4.46
CA SER A 199 0.79 -21.94 5.24
C SER A 199 -0.43 -22.62 4.62
N GLY A 200 -0.47 -23.97 4.63
CA GLY A 200 -1.62 -24.71 4.14
C GLY A 200 -1.89 -24.63 2.64
N VAL A 201 -0.89 -24.22 1.85
CA VAL A 201 -0.98 -24.20 0.38
C VAL A 201 -0.99 -25.64 -0.15
N GLU A 202 -1.95 -25.94 -1.01
CA GLU A 202 -2.07 -27.21 -1.71
C GLU A 202 -1.82 -27.03 -3.21
N VAL A 203 -0.88 -27.78 -3.78
CA VAL A 203 -0.56 -27.76 -5.21
C VAL A 203 -0.70 -29.16 -5.79
N GLU A 204 -1.65 -29.30 -6.72
CA GLU A 204 -1.83 -30.57 -7.41
C GLU A 204 -0.78 -30.78 -8.52
N PRO A 205 -0.35 -32.03 -8.77
CA PRO A 205 0.64 -32.36 -9.78
C PRO A 205 0.26 -31.90 -11.20
N GLY A 206 1.28 -31.66 -12.03
CA GLY A 206 1.14 -31.24 -13.43
C GLY A 206 1.03 -29.72 -13.61
N SER A 207 1.13 -28.95 -12.54
CA SER A 207 1.13 -27.48 -12.62
C SER A 207 2.52 -26.93 -12.97
N VAL A 208 2.55 -25.74 -13.59
CA VAL A 208 3.78 -25.04 -14.01
C VAL A 208 3.81 -23.65 -13.39
N PHE A 209 4.89 -23.33 -12.69
CA PHE A 209 5.17 -22.02 -12.13
C PHE A 209 6.28 -21.38 -12.95
N ASP A 210 5.90 -20.42 -13.77
CA ASP A 210 6.84 -19.72 -14.65
C ASP A 210 7.29 -18.41 -13.99
N ALA A 211 8.36 -18.49 -13.24
CA ALA A 211 8.98 -17.36 -12.54
C ALA A 211 10.14 -16.73 -13.35
N THR A 212 10.05 -16.74 -14.68
CA THR A 212 11.08 -16.14 -15.55
C THR A 212 11.01 -14.63 -15.58
N GLU A 213 9.80 -14.07 -15.51
CA GLU A 213 9.54 -12.63 -15.60
C GLU A 213 9.33 -11.97 -14.24
N GLY A 214 9.23 -12.74 -13.17
CA GLY A 214 9.06 -12.20 -11.82
C GLY A 214 8.60 -13.24 -10.80
N PRO A 215 8.58 -12.86 -9.52
CA PRO A 215 8.25 -13.76 -8.42
C PRO A 215 6.77 -14.19 -8.42
N ILE A 216 6.52 -15.35 -7.82
CA ILE A 216 5.18 -15.89 -7.62
C ILE A 216 4.95 -16.09 -6.13
N ARG A 217 3.87 -15.56 -5.60
CA ARG A 217 3.40 -15.78 -4.23
C ARG A 217 2.06 -16.49 -4.22
N LEU A 218 1.97 -17.60 -3.53
CA LEU A 218 0.71 -18.21 -3.10
C LEU A 218 0.53 -17.94 -1.61
N SER A 219 -0.51 -17.22 -1.24
CA SER A 219 -0.82 -16.88 0.16
C SER A 219 -1.38 -18.09 0.92
N ASP A 220 -1.72 -17.91 2.20
CA ASP A 220 -2.18 -18.99 3.05
C ASP A 220 -3.48 -19.62 2.52
N GLY A 221 -3.61 -20.94 2.61
CA GLY A 221 -4.79 -21.68 2.20
C GLY A 221 -5.06 -21.76 0.70
N VAL A 222 -4.14 -21.27 -0.15
CA VAL A 222 -4.32 -21.32 -1.62
C VAL A 222 -4.31 -22.77 -2.11
N VAL A 223 -5.26 -23.07 -3.01
CA VAL A 223 -5.34 -24.38 -3.70
C VAL A 223 -5.10 -24.17 -5.19
N VAL A 224 -4.08 -24.82 -5.74
CA VAL A 224 -3.79 -24.84 -7.18
C VAL A 224 -4.13 -26.20 -7.75
N ARG A 225 -5.15 -26.26 -8.62
CA ARG A 225 -5.58 -27.49 -9.28
C ARG A 225 -4.63 -27.89 -10.40
N SER A 226 -4.61 -29.17 -10.69
CA SER A 226 -3.71 -29.79 -11.69
C SER A 226 -3.78 -29.10 -13.06
N HIS A 227 -2.64 -29.15 -13.78
CA HIS A 227 -2.49 -28.58 -15.14
C HIS A 227 -2.73 -27.07 -15.22
N THR A 228 -2.42 -26.33 -14.16
CA THR A 228 -2.44 -24.86 -14.11
C THR A 228 -1.07 -24.33 -14.53
N ARG A 229 -1.03 -23.23 -15.28
CA ARG A 229 0.17 -22.42 -15.49
C ARG A 229 0.02 -21.06 -14.83
N LEU A 230 0.90 -20.77 -13.88
CA LEU A 230 1.04 -19.46 -13.27
C LEU A 230 2.31 -18.79 -13.79
N ALA A 231 2.18 -17.60 -14.40
CA ALA A 231 3.31 -16.80 -14.86
C ALA A 231 3.50 -15.61 -13.90
N GLY A 232 4.73 -15.43 -13.43
CA GLY A 232 5.10 -14.30 -12.58
C GLY A 232 5.38 -13.00 -13.38
N PRO A 233 5.33 -11.83 -12.70
CA PRO A 233 5.05 -11.70 -11.29
C PRO A 233 3.57 -11.97 -10.99
N ALA A 234 3.27 -12.74 -9.95
CA ALA A 234 1.90 -13.09 -9.58
C ALA A 234 1.74 -13.23 -8.06
N PHE A 235 0.65 -12.70 -7.55
CA PHE A 235 0.23 -12.82 -6.16
C PHE A 235 -1.17 -13.42 -6.10
N ILE A 236 -1.28 -14.59 -5.49
CA ILE A 236 -2.57 -15.27 -5.28
C ILE A 236 -2.95 -15.07 -3.81
N GLY A 237 -4.06 -14.38 -3.58
CA GLY A 237 -4.56 -14.05 -2.25
C GLY A 237 -5.01 -15.26 -1.44
N GLU A 238 -5.17 -15.06 -0.12
CA GLU A 238 -5.54 -16.10 0.83
C GLU A 238 -6.83 -16.83 0.44
N ASP A 239 -6.89 -18.12 0.74
CA ASP A 239 -8.04 -19.02 0.53
C ASP A 239 -8.54 -19.09 -0.92
N SER A 240 -7.73 -18.63 -1.88
CA SER A 240 -8.07 -18.65 -3.31
C SER A 240 -7.91 -20.07 -3.89
N THR A 241 -8.77 -20.41 -4.85
CA THR A 241 -8.62 -21.63 -5.65
C THR A 241 -8.35 -21.28 -7.11
N VAL A 242 -7.21 -21.71 -7.62
CA VAL A 242 -6.87 -21.61 -9.05
C VAL A 242 -7.30 -22.91 -9.73
N LEU A 243 -8.27 -22.81 -10.63
CA LEU A 243 -8.86 -23.97 -11.30
C LEU A 243 -7.89 -24.56 -12.34
N GLY A 244 -7.99 -25.87 -12.54
CA GLY A 244 -7.20 -26.59 -13.53
C GLY A 244 -7.42 -26.08 -14.96
N LEU A 245 -6.39 -26.25 -15.81
CA LEU A 245 -6.33 -25.73 -17.19
C LEU A 245 -6.43 -24.19 -17.29
N SER A 246 -6.23 -23.51 -16.17
CA SER A 246 -6.16 -22.05 -16.14
C SER A 246 -4.79 -21.58 -16.62
N LEU A 247 -4.80 -20.54 -17.45
CA LEU A 247 -3.63 -19.73 -17.77
C LEU A 247 -3.85 -18.37 -17.13
N ILE A 248 -3.09 -18.08 -16.08
CA ILE A 248 -3.10 -16.76 -15.44
C ILE A 248 -1.85 -16.03 -15.91
N HIS A 249 -2.09 -14.96 -16.64
CA HIS A 249 -1.07 -14.00 -17.07
C HIS A 249 -1.54 -12.61 -16.61
N ILE A 250 -0.88 -12.07 -15.62
CA ILE A 250 -1.24 -10.78 -15.01
C ILE A 250 -0.27 -9.71 -15.47
#